data_bec17a77d6e458571981df538ffd7514
#
_entry.id   bec17a77d6e458571981df538ffd7514
#
_cell.length_a   1.000
_cell.length_b   1.000
_cell.length_c   1.000
_cell.angle_alpha   90.00
_cell.angle_beta   90.00
_cell.angle_gamma   90.00
#
_symmetry.space_group_name_H-M   'P 1'
#
loop_
_entity.id
_entity.type
_entity.pdbx_description
1 polymer ?
#
loop_
_entity_poly.entity_id
_entity_poly.type
_entity_poly.pdbx_seq_one_letter_code
_entity_poly.pdbx_strand_id
1 'polypeptide(L)'
;MDTMCFTVQGKNGEKPLELNYERVFAIGYAGRNIEKTMEHIKELERELGVPAPKKIPTIFQCGNYVLTQEKKLEFVGEKTCGEVEYVIVIKDKTIYIGFKFLLLSHSGISLC
;
A
#
# COMPACT_ATOMS: atom_id res chain seq x y z
N MET A 1 13.82 13.56 4.79
CA MET A 1 12.47 13.26 5.33
C MET A 1 11.43 13.72 4.33
N ASP A 2 10.54 12.85 3.97
CA ASP A 2 9.46 13.16 3.05
C ASP A 2 8.18 13.53 3.80
N THR A 3 7.28 14.25 3.15
CA THR A 3 6.06 14.75 3.75
C THR A 3 4.86 14.46 2.87
N MET A 4 3.78 13.98 3.47
CA MET A 4 2.47 13.86 2.84
C MET A 4 1.45 14.71 3.59
N CYS A 5 0.55 15.33 2.84
CA CYS A 5 -0.51 16.18 3.40
C CYS A 5 -1.88 15.57 3.09
N PHE A 6 -2.70 15.46 4.11
CA PHE A 6 -4.05 14.91 4.01
C PHE A 6 -5.08 15.92 4.53
N THR A 7 -6.29 15.77 4.09
CA THR A 7 -7.45 16.43 4.68
C THR A 7 -8.21 15.41 5.52
N VAL A 8 -8.29 15.66 6.81
CA VAL A 8 -9.02 14.80 7.75
C VAL A 8 -10.43 15.30 7.91
N GLN A 9 -11.40 14.44 7.63
CA GLN A 9 -12.81 14.69 7.91
C GLN A 9 -13.18 14.16 9.29
N GLY A 10 -13.68 15.01 10.13
CA GLY A 10 -14.12 14.68 11.49
C GLY A 10 -15.50 15.23 11.80
N LYS A 11 -15.96 15.02 13.01
CA LYS A 11 -17.28 15.49 13.48
C LYS A 11 -17.43 17.00 13.42
N ASN A 12 -16.35 17.74 13.57
CA ASN A 12 -16.34 19.20 13.63
C ASN A 12 -15.79 19.86 12.34
N GLY A 13 -15.86 19.14 11.22
CA GLY A 13 -15.40 19.64 9.92
C GLY A 13 -14.07 19.05 9.48
N GLU A 14 -13.42 19.73 8.55
CA GLU A 14 -12.17 19.30 7.95
C GLU A 14 -10.97 20.01 8.59
N LYS A 15 -9.86 19.30 8.69
CA LYS A 15 -8.58 19.86 9.12
C LYS A 15 -7.42 19.21 8.38
N PRO A 16 -6.31 19.93 8.17
CA PRO A 16 -5.14 19.36 7.55
C PRO A 16 -4.40 18.42 8.50
N LEU A 17 -3.80 17.39 7.94
CA LEU A 17 -2.87 16.50 8.62
C LEU A 17 -1.60 16.41 7.79
N GLU A 18 -0.47 16.79 8.39
CA GLU A 18 0.84 16.60 7.80
C GLU A 18 1.52 15.38 8.41
N LEU A 19 1.98 14.48 7.55
CA LEU A 19 2.68 13.26 7.92
C LEU A 19 4.12 13.32 7.39
N ASN A 20 5.08 13.35 8.28
CA ASN A 20 6.50 13.24 7.92
C ASN A 20 6.95 11.79 8.07
N TYR A 21 7.70 11.29 7.11
CA TYR A 21 8.18 9.91 7.13
C TYR A 21 9.59 9.80 6.54
N GLU A 22 10.35 8.84 7.05
CA GLU A 22 11.73 8.58 6.62
C GLU A 22 11.83 7.32 5.77
N ARG A 23 10.99 6.34 6.05
CA ARG A 23 11.04 5.02 5.40
C ARG A 23 9.64 4.54 5.09
N VAL A 24 9.57 3.73 4.05
CA VAL A 24 8.33 3.10 3.60
C VAL A 24 8.48 1.59 3.64
N PHE A 25 7.54 0.94 4.27
CA PHE A 25 7.44 -0.51 4.31
C PHE A 25 6.07 -0.93 3.79
N ALA A 26 6.05 -1.92 2.93
CA ALA A 26 4.83 -2.59 2.52
C ALA A 26 4.71 -3.92 3.24
N ILE A 27 3.51 -4.25 3.67
CA ILE A 27 3.20 -5.52 4.32
C ILE A 27 2.31 -6.33 3.39
N GLY A 28 2.81 -7.46 2.94
CA GLY A 28 2.07 -8.36 2.09
C GLY A 28 1.64 -9.63 2.82
N TYR A 29 0.59 -10.27 2.33
CA TYR A 29 0.06 -11.54 2.83
C TYR A 29 -0.35 -11.49 4.31
N ALA A 30 -0.94 -10.36 4.72
CA ALA A 30 -1.30 -10.06 6.11
C ALA A 30 -2.80 -10.21 6.42
N GLY A 31 -3.55 -10.88 5.55
CA GLY A 31 -4.99 -11.11 5.75
C GLY A 31 -5.28 -11.89 7.03
N ARG A 32 -6.37 -11.57 7.71
CA ARG A 32 -6.79 -12.28 8.93
C ARG A 32 -7.18 -13.73 8.67
N ASN A 33 -7.74 -14.00 7.50
CA ASN A 33 -8.09 -15.36 7.09
C ASN A 33 -6.91 -15.99 6.36
N ILE A 34 -6.19 -16.86 7.05
CA ILE A 34 -5.00 -17.54 6.53
C ILE A 34 -5.33 -18.40 5.30
N GLU A 35 -6.48 -19.05 5.28
CA GLU A 35 -6.91 -19.89 4.15
C GLU A 35 -7.08 -19.05 2.88
N LYS A 36 -7.74 -17.92 2.97
CA LYS A 36 -7.87 -16.97 1.84
C LYS A 36 -6.53 -16.41 1.39
N THR A 37 -5.65 -16.12 2.34
CA THR A 37 -4.29 -15.66 2.03
C THR A 37 -3.52 -16.73 1.28
N MET A 38 -3.61 -17.98 1.69
CA MET A 38 -2.97 -19.11 1.00
C MET A 38 -3.55 -19.35 -0.40
N GLU A 39 -4.85 -19.22 -0.57
CA GLU A 39 -5.50 -19.28 -1.89
C GLU A 39 -4.97 -18.19 -2.82
N HIS A 40 -4.87 -16.98 -2.33
CA HIS A 40 -4.32 -15.84 -3.08
C HIS A 40 -2.86 -16.06 -3.49
N ILE A 41 -2.04 -16.62 -2.61
CA ILE A 41 -0.66 -16.99 -2.92
C ILE A 41 -0.60 -18.00 -4.07
N LYS A 42 -1.42 -19.03 -4.03
CA LYS A 42 -1.51 -20.05 -5.09
C LYS A 42 -2.00 -19.47 -6.41
N GLU A 43 -2.96 -18.56 -6.35
CA GLU A 43 -3.48 -17.85 -7.51
C GLU A 43 -2.40 -17.01 -8.19
N LEU A 44 -1.66 -16.21 -7.42
CA LEU A 44 -0.55 -15.41 -7.93
C LEU A 44 0.56 -16.25 -8.55
N GLU A 45 0.88 -17.40 -7.95
CA GLU A 45 1.86 -18.34 -8.49
C GLU A 45 1.39 -18.93 -9.82
N ARG A 46 0.13 -19.36 -9.89
CA ARG A 46 -0.46 -19.98 -11.08
C ARG A 46 -0.66 -18.98 -12.23
N GLU A 47 -1.18 -17.80 -11.94
CA GLU A 47 -1.59 -16.83 -12.97
C GLU A 47 -0.49 -15.86 -13.37
N LEU A 48 0.34 -15.45 -12.43
CA LEU A 48 1.36 -14.43 -12.65
C LEU A 48 2.79 -14.93 -12.49
N GLY A 49 2.98 -16.18 -12.10
CA GLY A 49 4.30 -16.75 -11.87
C GLY A 49 5.03 -16.13 -10.68
N VAL A 50 4.31 -15.52 -9.75
CA VAL A 50 4.89 -14.95 -8.52
C VAL A 50 5.19 -16.07 -7.55
N PRO A 51 6.46 -16.28 -7.13
CA PRO A 51 6.79 -17.35 -6.21
C PRO A 51 6.16 -17.12 -4.84
N ALA A 52 5.79 -18.23 -4.18
CA ALA A 52 5.25 -18.19 -2.83
C ALA A 52 6.25 -17.56 -1.85
N PRO A 53 5.79 -16.73 -0.91
CA PRO A 53 6.67 -16.16 0.10
C PRO A 53 7.18 -17.23 1.06
N LYS A 54 8.40 -17.05 1.55
CA LYS A 54 9.00 -17.96 2.54
C LYS A 54 8.35 -17.82 3.92
N LYS A 55 7.79 -16.68 4.21
CA LYS A 55 7.18 -16.33 5.49
C LYS A 55 6.03 -15.35 5.27
N ILE A 56 4.94 -15.52 6.01
CA ILE A 56 3.80 -14.60 6.04
C ILE A 56 3.55 -14.09 7.46
N PRO A 57 3.18 -12.82 7.64
CA PRO A 57 3.21 -11.76 6.64
C PRO A 57 4.63 -11.45 6.15
N THR A 58 4.75 -10.91 4.95
CA THR A 58 6.03 -10.48 4.39
C THR A 58 6.14 -8.97 4.49
N ILE A 59 7.29 -8.47 4.95
CA ILE A 59 7.57 -7.04 5.04
C ILE A 59 8.62 -6.68 3.99
N PHE A 60 8.26 -5.71 3.14
CA PHE A 60 9.15 -5.20 2.09
C PHE A 60 9.56 -3.77 2.42
N GLN A 61 10.83 -3.50 2.41
CA GLN A 61 11.30 -2.11 2.42
C GLN A 61 11.25 -1.55 0.99
N CYS A 62 10.58 -0.42 0.84
CA CYS A 62 10.41 0.26 -0.44
C CYS A 62 11.21 1.57 -0.44
N GLY A 63 11.54 2.06 -1.64
CA GLY A 63 11.99 3.43 -1.78
C GLY A 63 10.85 4.41 -1.52
N ASN A 64 11.15 5.58 -0.97
CA ASN A 64 10.13 6.57 -0.64
C ASN A 64 9.35 7.06 -1.88
N TYR A 65 9.95 6.97 -3.06
CA TYR A 65 9.32 7.35 -4.33
C TYR A 65 8.05 6.54 -4.68
N VAL A 66 7.84 5.40 -4.03
CA VAL A 66 6.63 4.60 -4.27
C VAL A 66 5.37 5.22 -3.69
N LEU A 67 5.51 6.15 -2.75
CA LEU A 67 4.41 6.95 -2.22
C LEU A 67 4.29 8.25 -3.01
N THR A 68 3.12 8.51 -3.54
CA THR A 68 2.85 9.75 -4.26
C THR A 68 1.42 10.21 -4.04
N GLN A 69 1.22 11.52 -4.10
CA GLN A 69 -0.11 12.16 -4.08
C GLN A 69 -0.48 12.73 -5.46
N GLU A 70 0.29 12.38 -6.48
CA GLU A 70 -0.01 12.78 -7.86
C GLU A 70 -1.31 12.14 -8.35
N LYS A 71 -2.07 12.91 -9.11
CA LYS A 71 -3.37 12.45 -9.64
C LYS A 71 -3.24 11.58 -10.90
N LYS A 72 -2.05 11.52 -11.46
CA LYS A 72 -1.75 10.76 -12.66
C LYS A 72 -0.45 10.00 -12.48
N LEU A 73 -0.47 8.73 -12.84
CA LEU A 73 0.71 7.88 -12.83
C LEU A 73 0.91 7.29 -14.22
N GLU A 74 2.16 7.19 -14.61
CA GLU A 74 2.54 6.63 -15.90
C GLU A 74 3.42 5.39 -15.69
N PHE A 75 3.10 4.33 -16.43
CA PHE A 75 3.82 3.07 -16.39
C PHE A 75 4.23 2.65 -17.79
N VAL A 76 5.34 1.94 -17.87
CA VAL A 76 5.79 1.31 -19.11
C VAL A 76 5.23 -0.11 -19.15
N GLY A 77 4.51 -0.43 -20.23
CA GLY A 77 3.91 -1.75 -20.44
C GLY A 77 2.44 -1.82 -19.97
N GLU A 78 1.81 -2.95 -20.24
CA GLU A 78 0.38 -3.17 -20.01
C GLU A 78 0.09 -4.03 -18.76
N LYS A 79 1.11 -4.62 -18.17
CA LYS A 79 0.95 -5.57 -17.07
C LYS A 79 0.95 -4.87 -15.71
N THR A 80 -0.06 -4.05 -15.50
CA THR A 80 -0.31 -3.38 -14.22
C THR A 80 -1.74 -3.62 -13.78
N CYS A 81 -1.94 -3.74 -12.49
CA CYS A 81 -3.27 -3.74 -11.89
C CYS A 81 -3.34 -2.75 -10.74
N GLY A 82 -4.53 -2.19 -10.51
CA GLY A 82 -4.77 -1.27 -9.41
C GLY A 82 -5.67 -1.91 -8.37
N GLU A 83 -5.35 -1.66 -7.11
CA GLU A 83 -6.14 -2.07 -5.96
C GLU A 83 -6.37 -0.88 -5.04
N VAL A 84 -7.49 -0.88 -4.35
CA VAL A 84 -7.79 0.11 -3.31
C VAL A 84 -7.66 -0.57 -1.96
N GLU A 85 -6.87 0.03 -1.08
CA GLU A 85 -6.64 -0.51 0.26
C GLU A 85 -6.87 0.54 1.34
N TYR A 86 -7.14 0.08 2.53
CA TYR A 86 -7.16 0.94 3.70
C TYR A 86 -5.75 1.34 4.11
N VAL A 87 -5.61 2.58 4.55
CA VAL A 87 -4.39 3.06 5.20
C VAL A 87 -4.74 3.48 6.62
N ILE A 88 -3.96 3.02 7.56
CA ILE A 88 -4.06 3.45 8.95
C ILE A 88 -2.87 4.35 9.24
N VAL A 89 -3.15 5.58 9.65
CA VAL A 89 -2.13 6.52 10.09
C VAL A 89 -2.26 6.72 11.59
N ILE A 90 -1.17 6.51 12.29
CA ILE A 90 -1.08 6.74 13.73
C ILE A 90 -0.14 7.93 13.96
N LYS A 91 -0.68 9.00 14.50
CA LYS A 91 0.09 10.20 14.83
C LYS A 91 -0.43 10.79 16.15
N ASP A 92 0.49 11.08 17.07
CA ASP A 92 0.15 11.70 18.36
C ASP A 92 -0.97 10.97 19.12
N LYS A 93 -0.89 9.63 19.16
CA LYS A 93 -1.89 8.74 19.80
C LYS A 93 -3.28 8.77 19.15
N THR A 94 -3.41 9.37 17.99
CA THR A 94 -4.65 9.40 17.21
C THR A 94 -4.53 8.46 16.04
N ILE A 95 -5.61 7.73 15.76
CA ILE A 95 -5.70 6.81 14.62
C ILE A 95 -6.58 7.45 13.55
N TYR A 96 -6.02 7.56 12.35
CA TYR A 96 -6.73 8.03 11.16
C TYR A 96 -6.88 6.88 10.17
N ILE A 97 -7.98 6.86 9.46
CA ILE A 97 -8.25 5.84 8.43
C ILE A 97 -8.44 6.54 7.10
N GLY A 98 -7.73 6.06 6.10
CA GLY A 98 -7.83 6.56 4.74
C GLY A 98 -7.80 5.44 3.71
N PHE A 99 -7.68 5.83 2.46
CA PHE A 99 -7.58 4.91 1.33
C PHE A 99 -6.32 5.23 0.53
N LYS A 100 -5.75 4.19 -0.04
CA LYS A 100 -4.67 4.30 -1.03
C LYS A 100 -5.01 3.46 -2.25
N PHE A 101 -4.43 3.84 -3.38
CA PHE A 101 -4.34 2.97 -4.54
C PHE A 101 -2.99 2.26 -4.51
N LEU A 102 -3.02 0.96 -4.64
CA LEU A 102 -1.85 0.12 -4.83
C LEU A 102 -1.78 -0.26 -6.30
N LEU A 103 -0.66 0.01 -6.93
CA LEU A 103 -0.39 -0.44 -8.29
C LEU A 103 0.68 -1.50 -8.27
N LEU A 104 0.32 -2.67 -8.78
CA LEU A 104 1.23 -3.80 -8.94
C LEU A 104 1.67 -3.86 -10.41
N SER A 105 2.97 -3.92 -10.62
CA SER A 105 3.54 -4.21 -11.94
C SER A 105 4.37 -5.49 -11.88
N HIS A 106 4.55 -6.14 -13.04
CA HIS A 106 5.41 -7.34 -13.13
C HIS A 106 6.86 -7.10 -12.71
N SER A 107 7.30 -5.85 -12.74
CA SER A 107 8.67 -5.46 -12.40
C SER A 107 8.82 -4.93 -10.98
N GLY A 108 7.74 -4.87 -10.21
CA GLY A 108 7.80 -4.39 -8.84
C GLY A 108 6.48 -3.84 -8.32
N ILE A 109 6.47 -3.51 -7.04
CA ILE A 109 5.35 -2.90 -6.34
C ILE A 109 5.53 -1.39 -6.41
N SER A 110 4.54 -0.69 -6.94
CA SER A 110 4.44 0.76 -6.82
C SER A 110 3.23 1.08 -5.95
N LEU A 111 3.47 1.77 -4.85
CA LEU A 111 2.43 2.22 -3.93
C LEU A 111 2.05 3.67 -4.28
N CYS A 112 0.80 3.89 -4.49
CA CYS A 112 0.26 5.24 -4.74
C CYS A 112 -0.69 5.66 -3.64
#